data_cc04975cdbf8fd3379a5860a2903caef
#
_entry.id   cc04975cdbf8fd3379a5860a2903caef
#
_cell.length_a   1.000
_cell.length_b   1.000
_cell.length_c   1.000
_cell.angle_alpha   90.00
_cell.angle_beta   90.00
_cell.angle_gamma   90.00
#
_symmetry.space_group_name_H-M   'P 1'
#
loop_
_entity.id
_entity.type
_entity.pdbx_description
1 polymer ?
#
loop_
_entity_poly.entity_id
_entity_poly.type
_entity_poly.pdbx_seq_one_letter_code
_entity_poly.pdbx_strand_id
1 'polypeptide(L)'
;MNPRPVSRANDRLDCRGRPPVRGPGERDVLVVSYTRAAAAEVRERLAERLDESARALRGNVCTMHAKAYDLLNLSRDDVVGETDKQEFCEDFGIDYEDEYEGSRRRSARSTTMGNKVIATSQWLQRTRRDVSEWYDVPFKWDVEDVRLPPDVDPNAQTGNKYTPTWPSDDDRLDIPEAIRAWRAWKGKHGLVGFADMLERVEQRSLLPNVDYLVIDEFQDITTLQYDVYEEWRPHMERVLIAGDDDQVVYAWQGADPDLLLDEDVDEDVVLPNSYRLPSRILNVVNQEVSHIEKRQEKDLEPRKEGGTVEAVPRPSMLDLVRNVRSTVETDEEGTAMILFRARYQMFQFIDEFIGEGIPFRCLTDQRMWTDRLSQYVAAIETLAEDEPVTGLQARRLADMLADSAFGTGERDELFDVLDSREEEADVEDIAGMTVEPELIREHAPFVPDPRSAADMLRKVTNFQERSVDAYFAGDYQGMDRDRVRLGTIHSAKGREADHVFVATDLTEKVVEQIAATVEQEGREVPGVDTFTKHTDPVPTLTDNERRVFYVGMSRARERLVLLEDLVDGAPNLPIDVLLHNEPTDADLEELLAEAEQPLPAQ
;
A
#
# COMPACT_ATOMS: atom_id res chain seq x y z
N MET A 1 -26.25 -25.04 37.50
CA MET A 1 -24.92 -25.55 37.09
C MET A 1 -24.25 -24.41 36.38
N ASN A 2 -23.30 -23.75 37.03
CA ASN A 2 -22.59 -22.61 36.46
C ASN A 2 -21.63 -23.07 35.38
N PRO A 3 -21.55 -22.41 34.23
CA PRO A 3 -20.45 -22.62 33.28
C PRO A 3 -19.14 -22.08 33.87
N ARG A 4 -18.12 -22.90 33.80
CA ARG A 4 -16.75 -22.53 34.23
C ARG A 4 -16.16 -21.52 33.24
N PRO A 5 -15.41 -20.53 33.72
CA PRO A 5 -14.75 -19.59 32.84
C PRO A 5 -13.68 -20.32 32.01
N VAL A 6 -13.62 -20.03 30.71
CA VAL A 6 -12.58 -20.46 29.79
C VAL A 6 -11.28 -19.83 30.29
N SER A 7 -10.36 -20.64 30.79
CA SER A 7 -9.05 -20.21 31.24
C SER A 7 -8.25 -19.71 30.04
N ARG A 8 -7.69 -18.53 30.16
CA ARG A 8 -6.65 -18.00 29.29
C ARG A 8 -5.55 -19.07 29.11
N ALA A 9 -5.41 -19.56 27.89
CA ALA A 9 -4.28 -20.39 27.48
C ALA A 9 -3.06 -19.47 27.22
N ASN A 10 -2.60 -18.84 28.27
CA ASN A 10 -1.25 -18.29 28.31
C ASN A 10 -0.57 -18.98 29.48
N ASP A 11 0.60 -19.47 29.23
CA ASP A 11 1.57 -20.03 30.15
C ASP A 11 1.46 -21.52 30.43
N ARG A 12 2.45 -22.20 29.89
CA ARG A 12 3.40 -22.96 30.71
C ARG A 12 4.22 -23.84 29.79
N LEU A 13 5.37 -23.36 29.40
CA LEU A 13 6.44 -24.30 29.09
C LEU A 13 6.60 -25.21 30.31
N ASP A 14 6.70 -26.52 30.10
CA ASP A 14 7.06 -27.44 31.16
C ASP A 14 8.48 -27.09 31.67
N CYS A 15 8.90 -27.67 32.76
CA CYS A 15 10.22 -27.43 33.35
C CYS A 15 11.41 -27.84 32.44
N ARG A 16 11.13 -28.24 31.19
CA ARG A 16 12.08 -28.56 30.12
C ARG A 16 11.89 -27.68 28.88
N GLY A 17 11.06 -26.60 28.96
CA GLY A 17 10.83 -25.69 27.84
C GLY A 17 9.94 -26.25 26.71
N ARG A 18 9.13 -27.27 26.99
CA ARG A 18 8.24 -27.86 25.99
C ARG A 18 6.81 -27.31 26.15
N PRO A 19 6.10 -27.07 25.03
CA PRO A 19 4.68 -26.71 25.09
C PRO A 19 3.84 -27.82 25.76
N PRO A 20 2.71 -27.49 26.38
CA PRO A 20 1.84 -28.48 27.01
C PRO A 20 1.37 -29.50 25.97
N VAL A 21 1.36 -30.78 26.36
CA VAL A 21 0.81 -31.85 25.51
C VAL A 21 -0.68 -31.60 25.34
N ARG A 22 -1.09 -31.36 24.08
CA ARG A 22 -2.51 -31.13 23.71
C ARG A 22 -3.30 -32.43 23.80
N GLY A 23 -4.58 -32.29 24.10
CA GLY A 23 -5.53 -33.39 24.05
C GLY A 23 -5.73 -33.88 22.60
N PRO A 24 -6.03 -35.18 22.39
CA PRO A 24 -6.28 -35.69 21.05
C PRO A 24 -7.54 -35.04 20.46
N GLY A 25 -7.39 -34.28 19.37
CA GLY A 25 -8.47 -33.66 18.59
C GLY A 25 -8.47 -32.14 18.51
N GLU A 26 -7.66 -31.44 19.29
CA GLU A 26 -7.50 -29.99 19.17
C GLU A 26 -6.35 -29.67 18.22
N ARG A 27 -6.66 -29.12 17.06
CA ARG A 27 -5.70 -28.66 16.05
C ARG A 27 -5.81 -27.16 15.89
N ASP A 28 -4.71 -26.47 16.14
CA ASP A 28 -4.66 -25.01 15.99
C ASP A 28 -4.06 -24.64 14.64
N VAL A 29 -4.67 -23.66 13.98
CA VAL A 29 -4.24 -23.13 12.70
C VAL A 29 -3.69 -21.72 12.90
N LEU A 30 -2.54 -21.42 12.34
CA LEU A 30 -2.02 -20.08 12.17
C LEU A 30 -2.13 -19.68 10.71
N VAL A 31 -2.83 -18.58 10.44
CA VAL A 31 -2.88 -17.96 9.13
C VAL A 31 -2.03 -16.68 9.17
N VAL A 32 -1.02 -16.62 8.34
CA VAL A 32 -0.13 -15.48 8.20
C VAL A 32 -0.38 -14.81 6.86
N SER A 33 -0.57 -13.49 6.84
CA SER A 33 -0.63 -12.71 5.61
C SER A 33 0.43 -11.60 5.63
N TYR A 34 0.85 -11.16 4.47
CA TYR A 34 1.92 -10.17 4.35
C TYR A 34 1.53 -8.80 4.94
N THR A 35 0.30 -8.33 4.72
CA THR A 35 -0.16 -7.03 5.19
C THR A 35 -1.18 -7.12 6.31
N ARG A 36 -1.27 -6.07 7.14
CA ARG A 36 -2.33 -5.95 8.17
C ARG A 36 -3.72 -5.92 7.55
N ALA A 37 -3.87 -5.29 6.38
CA ALA A 37 -5.15 -5.19 5.69
C ALA A 37 -5.63 -6.56 5.20
N ALA A 38 -4.75 -7.34 4.54
CA ALA A 38 -5.07 -8.69 4.10
C ALA A 38 -5.40 -9.62 5.29
N ALA A 39 -4.61 -9.57 6.37
CA ALA A 39 -4.91 -10.31 7.58
C ALA A 39 -6.25 -9.91 8.22
N ALA A 40 -6.65 -8.64 8.15
CA ALA A 40 -7.95 -8.18 8.63
C ALA A 40 -9.09 -8.74 7.78
N GLU A 41 -8.98 -8.67 6.45
CA GLU A 41 -9.97 -9.21 5.52
C GLU A 41 -10.18 -10.72 5.72
N VAL A 42 -9.09 -11.49 5.84
CA VAL A 42 -9.18 -12.93 6.14
C VAL A 42 -9.89 -13.18 7.48
N ARG A 43 -9.58 -12.38 8.51
CA ARG A 43 -10.27 -12.49 9.81
C ARG A 43 -11.76 -12.24 9.72
N GLU A 44 -12.18 -11.20 9.02
CA GLU A 44 -13.59 -10.85 8.84
C GLU A 44 -14.34 -11.97 8.12
N ARG A 45 -13.80 -12.46 7.00
CA ARG A 45 -14.40 -13.59 6.25
C ARG A 45 -14.47 -14.89 7.06
N LEU A 46 -13.46 -15.17 7.89
CA LEU A 46 -13.48 -16.33 8.76
C LEU A 46 -14.45 -16.15 9.93
N ALA A 47 -14.52 -14.96 10.51
CA ALA A 47 -15.45 -14.62 11.58
C ALA A 47 -16.91 -14.87 11.15
N GLU A 48 -17.30 -14.40 9.96
CA GLU A 48 -18.62 -14.66 9.38
C GLU A 48 -18.91 -16.17 9.20
N ARG A 49 -17.92 -16.92 8.72
CA ARG A 49 -18.10 -18.36 8.45
C ARG A 49 -18.13 -19.23 9.71
N LEU A 50 -17.42 -18.81 10.75
CA LEU A 50 -17.27 -19.56 11.99
C LEU A 50 -18.25 -19.10 13.07
N ASP A 51 -19.04 -18.05 12.81
CA ASP A 51 -19.92 -17.38 13.80
C ASP A 51 -19.14 -16.94 15.05
N GLU A 52 -17.92 -16.39 14.81
CA GLU A 52 -16.99 -15.92 15.83
C GLU A 52 -16.70 -14.42 15.64
N SER A 53 -16.17 -13.76 16.67
CA SER A 53 -15.73 -12.38 16.51
C SER A 53 -14.38 -12.30 15.81
N ALA A 54 -14.18 -11.32 14.90
CA ALA A 54 -12.89 -11.07 14.28
C ALA A 54 -11.76 -10.81 15.31
N ARG A 55 -12.13 -10.30 16.50
CA ARG A 55 -11.20 -10.08 17.63
C ARG A 55 -10.68 -11.39 18.20
N ALA A 56 -11.53 -12.43 18.32
CA ALA A 56 -11.13 -13.74 18.82
C ALA A 56 -10.07 -14.41 17.92
N LEU A 57 -10.11 -14.13 16.62
CA LEU A 57 -9.19 -14.70 15.63
C LEU A 57 -7.83 -13.97 15.52
N ARG A 58 -7.60 -12.87 16.25
CA ARG A 58 -6.35 -12.06 16.10
C ARG A 58 -5.06 -12.83 16.39
N GLY A 59 -5.10 -13.79 17.30
CA GLY A 59 -3.94 -14.63 17.64
C GLY A 59 -3.60 -15.67 16.58
N ASN A 60 -4.59 -16.04 15.77
CA ASN A 60 -4.52 -17.10 14.78
C ASN A 60 -4.47 -16.59 13.34
N VAL A 61 -4.92 -15.36 13.09
CA VAL A 61 -4.88 -14.72 11.78
C VAL A 61 -4.21 -13.36 11.92
N CYS A 62 -2.96 -13.26 11.51
CA CYS A 62 -2.14 -12.07 11.75
C CYS A 62 -1.02 -11.95 10.71
N THR A 63 -0.18 -10.91 10.82
CA THR A 63 1.06 -10.84 10.05
C THR A 63 2.19 -11.60 10.77
N MET A 64 3.21 -12.02 10.03
CA MET A 64 4.38 -12.68 10.63
C MET A 64 5.03 -11.82 11.72
N HIS A 65 5.12 -10.50 11.52
CA HIS A 65 5.63 -9.58 12.53
C HIS A 65 4.76 -9.52 13.79
N ALA A 66 3.44 -9.58 13.65
CA ALA A 66 2.55 -9.63 14.82
C ALA A 66 2.74 -10.93 15.60
N LYS A 67 2.95 -12.06 14.89
CA LYS A 67 3.27 -13.33 15.53
C LYS A 67 4.64 -13.31 16.20
N ALA A 68 5.64 -12.71 15.58
CA ALA A 68 6.96 -12.51 16.18
C ALA A 68 6.91 -11.64 17.45
N TYR A 69 6.11 -10.57 17.41
CA TYR A 69 5.86 -9.71 18.58
C TYR A 69 5.30 -10.51 19.76
N ASP A 70 4.31 -11.37 19.52
CA ASP A 70 3.70 -12.24 20.54
C ASP A 70 4.71 -13.28 21.06
N LEU A 71 5.44 -13.97 20.16
CA LEU A 71 6.43 -14.98 20.54
C LEU A 71 7.59 -14.41 21.39
N LEU A 72 7.97 -13.18 21.12
CA LEU A 72 9.00 -12.46 21.87
C LEU A 72 8.47 -11.84 23.18
N ASN A 73 7.14 -11.86 23.39
CA ASN A 73 6.46 -11.25 24.52
C ASN A 73 6.85 -9.76 24.70
N LEU A 74 6.84 -9.02 23.60
CA LEU A 74 7.19 -7.59 23.58
C LEU A 74 6.02 -6.73 24.05
N SER A 75 6.35 -5.59 24.63
CA SER A 75 5.44 -4.48 24.90
C SER A 75 5.59 -3.38 23.84
N ARG A 76 4.69 -2.39 23.84
CA ARG A 76 4.82 -1.24 22.95
C ARG A 76 6.12 -0.46 23.16
N ASP A 77 6.55 -0.39 24.40
CA ASP A 77 7.74 0.38 24.81
C ASP A 77 9.05 -0.31 24.41
N ASP A 78 8.99 -1.60 24.05
CA ASP A 78 10.15 -2.34 23.54
C ASP A 78 10.36 -2.11 22.02
N VAL A 79 9.39 -1.51 21.32
CA VAL A 79 9.43 -1.34 19.87
C VAL A 79 9.86 0.05 19.48
N VAL A 80 10.84 0.14 18.59
CA VAL A 80 11.34 1.41 18.04
C VAL A 80 10.23 2.30 17.51
N GLY A 81 10.08 3.48 18.08
CA GLY A 81 9.18 4.55 17.66
C GLY A 81 9.90 5.68 16.90
N GLU A 82 9.16 6.72 16.53
CA GLU A 82 9.71 7.89 15.85
C GLU A 82 10.65 8.70 16.75
N THR A 83 10.30 8.84 18.04
CA THR A 83 11.14 9.52 19.02
C THR A 83 12.51 8.85 19.16
N ASP A 84 12.55 7.51 19.17
CA ASP A 84 13.82 6.76 19.28
C ASP A 84 14.71 6.97 18.05
N LYS A 85 14.12 7.05 16.85
CA LYS A 85 14.86 7.34 15.62
C LYS A 85 15.44 8.75 15.62
N GLN A 86 14.65 9.71 16.12
CA GLN A 86 15.08 11.10 16.27
C GLN A 86 16.22 11.21 17.28
N GLU A 87 16.10 10.61 18.47
CA GLU A 87 17.14 10.61 19.50
C GLU A 87 18.46 10.00 19.00
N PHE A 88 18.38 8.87 18.29
CA PHE A 88 19.57 8.29 17.67
C PHE A 88 20.23 9.26 16.69
N CYS A 89 19.46 9.89 15.80
CA CYS A 89 20.00 10.79 14.79
C CYS A 89 20.59 12.06 15.42
N GLU A 90 19.98 12.60 16.49
CA GLU A 90 20.53 13.70 17.28
C GLU A 90 21.85 13.32 17.97
N ASP A 91 21.93 12.13 18.59
CA ASP A 91 23.14 11.61 19.23
C ASP A 91 24.30 11.44 18.24
N PHE A 92 23.99 11.14 16.99
CA PHE A 92 24.96 10.93 15.91
C PHE A 92 25.21 12.17 15.06
N GLY A 93 24.48 13.27 15.27
CA GLY A 93 24.59 14.50 14.49
C GLY A 93 24.13 14.33 13.03
N ILE A 94 23.15 13.46 12.79
CA ILE A 94 22.58 13.18 11.49
C ILE A 94 21.17 13.78 11.41
N ASP A 95 20.84 14.44 10.29
CA ASP A 95 19.52 15.01 10.07
C ASP A 95 18.45 13.92 9.99
N TYR A 96 17.38 14.06 10.79
CA TYR A 96 16.21 13.20 10.78
C TYR A 96 14.94 14.03 10.60
N GLU A 97 14.01 13.55 9.81
CA GLU A 97 12.70 14.14 9.62
C GLU A 97 11.63 13.10 9.93
N ASP A 98 10.80 13.38 10.95
CA ASP A 98 9.65 12.56 11.28
C ASP A 98 8.74 12.46 10.04
N GLU A 99 8.36 11.23 9.67
CA GLU A 99 7.47 10.99 8.54
C GLU A 99 6.13 11.73 8.69
N TYR A 100 5.70 12.01 9.91
CA TYR A 100 4.48 12.78 10.22
C TYR A 100 4.65 14.30 10.08
N GLU A 101 5.80 14.86 10.48
CA GLU A 101 6.03 16.31 10.40
C GLU A 101 6.58 16.76 9.04
N GLY A 102 7.44 15.98 8.42
CA GLY A 102 8.05 16.27 7.11
C GLY A 102 7.05 16.38 5.97
N SER A 103 5.86 15.83 6.16
CA SER A 103 4.78 15.89 5.18
C SER A 103 4.19 17.30 4.94
N ARG A 104 4.40 18.24 5.87
CA ARG A 104 3.93 19.63 5.73
C ARG A 104 4.80 20.49 4.82
N ARG A 105 6.03 20.06 4.50
CA ARG A 105 7.04 20.88 3.79
C ARG A 105 7.63 20.24 2.53
N ARG A 106 7.24 19.04 2.12
CA ARG A 106 7.93 18.33 1.02
C ARG A 106 7.69 18.94 -0.36
N SER A 107 8.75 19.55 -0.87
CA SER A 107 9.15 19.36 -2.25
C SER A 107 9.72 17.94 -2.40
N ALA A 108 9.46 17.27 -3.51
CA ALA A 108 9.71 15.84 -3.75
C ALA A 108 11.19 15.36 -3.69
N ARG A 109 12.11 16.03 -2.98
CA ARG A 109 13.56 15.84 -3.17
C ARG A 109 14.41 15.44 -1.97
N SER A 110 13.90 15.40 -0.74
CA SER A 110 14.84 15.17 0.39
C SER A 110 14.27 14.21 1.41
N THR A 111 14.65 12.96 1.28
CA THR A 111 14.69 12.03 2.43
C THR A 111 15.97 12.34 3.18
N THR A 112 15.90 12.70 4.45
CA THR A 112 17.07 13.05 5.25
C THR A 112 18.04 11.88 5.39
N MET A 113 19.29 12.18 5.72
CA MET A 113 20.34 11.18 5.85
C MET A 113 19.99 10.11 6.91
N GLY A 114 19.42 10.52 8.05
CA GLY A 114 18.99 9.59 9.10
C GLY A 114 17.91 8.61 8.63
N ASN A 115 16.91 9.12 7.91
CA ASN A 115 15.88 8.26 7.31
C ASN A 115 16.48 7.23 6.35
N LYS A 116 17.44 7.65 5.49
CA LYS A 116 18.14 6.76 4.56
C LYS A 116 18.97 5.68 5.28
N VAL A 117 19.73 6.05 6.31
CA VAL A 117 20.53 5.10 7.12
C VAL A 117 19.64 4.04 7.77
N ILE A 118 18.56 4.46 8.42
CA ILE A 118 17.62 3.54 9.09
C ILE A 118 16.92 2.63 8.06
N ALA A 119 16.47 3.18 6.93
CA ALA A 119 15.85 2.42 5.85
C ALA A 119 16.83 1.39 5.25
N THR A 120 18.08 1.77 5.03
CA THR A 120 19.16 0.87 4.55
C THR A 120 19.41 -0.27 5.53
N SER A 121 19.53 0.04 6.83
CA SER A 121 19.70 -0.99 7.85
C SER A 121 18.57 -2.02 7.83
N GLN A 122 17.32 -1.57 7.69
CA GLN A 122 16.16 -2.45 7.60
C GLN A 122 16.15 -3.28 6.31
N TRP A 123 16.50 -2.66 5.18
CA TRP A 123 16.56 -3.35 3.90
C TRP A 123 17.60 -4.46 3.91
N LEU A 124 18.82 -4.18 4.36
CA LEU A 124 19.90 -5.18 4.50
C LEU A 124 19.48 -6.37 5.38
N GLN A 125 18.78 -6.11 6.49
CA GLN A 125 18.26 -7.17 7.34
C GLN A 125 17.19 -8.01 6.64
N ARG A 126 16.23 -7.38 5.94
CA ARG A 126 15.15 -8.08 5.22
C ARG A 126 15.67 -8.94 4.08
N THR A 127 16.71 -8.49 3.39
CA THR A 127 17.33 -9.17 2.25
C THR A 127 18.49 -10.06 2.66
N ARG A 128 18.83 -10.17 3.94
CA ARG A 128 19.97 -10.94 4.46
C ARG A 128 21.33 -10.56 3.90
N ARG A 129 21.46 -9.31 3.44
CA ARG A 129 22.70 -8.79 2.90
C ARG A 129 23.66 -8.29 3.98
N ASP A 130 24.95 -8.37 3.70
CA ASP A 130 25.98 -7.81 4.58
C ASP A 130 25.94 -6.26 4.57
N VAL A 131 26.40 -5.65 5.66
CA VAL A 131 26.46 -4.19 5.77
C VAL A 131 27.34 -3.54 4.70
N SER A 132 28.31 -4.26 4.14
CA SER A 132 29.14 -3.79 3.03
C SER A 132 28.36 -3.59 1.72
N GLU A 133 27.20 -4.24 1.58
CA GLU A 133 26.31 -4.13 0.41
C GLU A 133 25.29 -2.98 0.55
N TRP A 134 25.54 -2.05 1.46
CA TRP A 134 24.64 -0.93 1.75
C TRP A 134 24.29 -0.07 0.52
N TYR A 135 25.16 -0.07 -0.48
CA TYR A 135 24.99 0.73 -1.68
C TYR A 135 23.98 0.14 -2.70
N ASP A 136 23.66 -1.14 -2.57
CA ASP A 136 22.71 -1.84 -3.43
C ASP A 136 21.24 -1.54 -3.10
N VAL A 137 20.98 -0.68 -2.10
CA VAL A 137 19.61 -0.30 -1.75
C VAL A 137 18.87 0.33 -2.93
N PRO A 138 17.54 0.13 -3.04
CA PRO A 138 16.76 0.59 -4.19
C PRO A 138 16.46 2.10 -4.18
N PHE A 139 17.37 2.92 -3.66
CA PHE A 139 17.30 4.39 -3.71
C PHE A 139 18.70 4.99 -3.85
N LYS A 140 18.75 6.21 -4.41
CA LYS A 140 20.03 6.88 -4.66
C LYS A 140 20.57 7.53 -3.38
N TRP A 141 21.86 7.38 -3.19
CA TRP A 141 22.62 8.17 -2.24
C TRP A 141 23.16 9.45 -2.91
N ASP A 142 23.24 10.53 -2.16
CA ASP A 142 23.95 11.71 -2.59
C ASP A 142 25.45 11.47 -2.39
N VAL A 143 26.18 11.39 -3.49
CA VAL A 143 27.62 11.05 -3.48
C VAL A 143 28.47 12.12 -2.79
N GLU A 144 27.96 13.32 -2.60
CA GLU A 144 28.64 14.40 -1.88
C GLU A 144 28.57 14.19 -0.36
N ASP A 145 27.55 13.47 0.13
CA ASP A 145 27.25 13.31 1.55
C ASP A 145 27.78 12.00 2.15
N VAL A 146 28.13 11.01 1.30
CA VAL A 146 28.49 9.66 1.76
C VAL A 146 29.87 9.22 1.27
N ARG A 147 30.56 8.39 2.06
CA ARG A 147 31.78 7.69 1.64
C ARG A 147 31.39 6.50 0.77
N LEU A 148 31.70 6.57 -0.51
CA LEU A 148 31.42 5.49 -1.44
C LEU A 148 32.31 4.27 -1.19
N PRO A 149 31.81 3.03 -1.47
CA PRO A 149 32.65 1.85 -1.57
C PRO A 149 33.79 2.04 -2.56
N PRO A 150 34.98 1.41 -2.35
CA PRO A 150 36.16 1.61 -3.19
C PRO A 150 36.00 1.19 -4.66
N ASP A 151 35.03 0.33 -4.94
CA ASP A 151 34.70 -0.25 -6.24
C ASP A 151 33.55 0.45 -6.96
N VAL A 152 32.94 1.48 -6.32
CA VAL A 152 31.85 2.25 -6.90
C VAL A 152 32.40 3.49 -7.62
N ASP A 153 32.13 3.60 -8.93
CA ASP A 153 32.41 4.81 -9.69
C ASP A 153 31.39 5.90 -9.34
N PRO A 154 31.83 7.03 -8.74
CA PRO A 154 30.92 8.14 -8.41
C PRO A 154 30.24 8.76 -9.63
N ASN A 155 30.72 8.52 -10.83
CA ASN A 155 30.15 9.06 -12.07
C ASN A 155 29.10 8.13 -12.70
N ALA A 156 29.08 6.85 -12.33
CA ALA A 156 28.16 5.87 -12.90
C ALA A 156 26.67 6.20 -12.63
N GLN A 157 26.37 6.88 -11.50
CA GLN A 157 25.00 7.23 -11.14
C GLN A 157 24.52 8.60 -11.65
N THR A 158 25.41 9.51 -12.00
CA THR A 158 25.02 10.91 -12.28
C THR A 158 24.98 11.26 -13.75
N GLY A 159 25.49 10.39 -14.65
CA GLY A 159 25.64 10.72 -16.09
C GLY A 159 26.52 11.95 -16.37
N ASN A 160 26.94 12.64 -15.33
CA ASN A 160 27.78 13.81 -15.39
C ASN A 160 29.25 13.44 -15.11
N LYS A 161 30.16 13.86 -15.97
CA LYS A 161 31.61 13.78 -15.72
C LYS A 161 32.05 14.80 -14.65
N TYR A 162 31.44 14.69 -13.47
CA TYR A 162 31.85 15.49 -12.32
C TYR A 162 32.97 14.75 -11.61
N THR A 163 34.15 15.35 -11.58
CA THR A 163 35.26 14.89 -10.73
C THR A 163 35.14 15.64 -9.42
N PRO A 164 34.67 15.01 -8.34
CA PRO A 164 34.55 15.68 -7.04
C PRO A 164 35.95 16.09 -6.58
N THR A 165 36.14 17.36 -6.32
CA THR A 165 37.30 17.85 -5.56
C THR A 165 36.93 17.70 -4.08
N TRP A 166 37.41 16.62 -3.48
CA TRP A 166 37.17 16.34 -2.08
C TRP A 166 37.91 17.32 -1.16
N PRO A 167 37.28 17.81 -0.06
CA PRO A 167 37.97 18.49 1.01
C PRO A 167 39.03 17.59 1.65
N SER A 168 40.06 18.16 2.22
CA SER A 168 41.18 17.44 2.87
C SER A 168 40.73 16.72 4.19
N ASP A 169 39.65 17.19 4.80
CA ASP A 169 38.96 16.55 5.93
C ASP A 169 37.66 15.97 5.40
N ASP A 170 37.53 14.62 5.44
CA ASP A 170 36.42 13.91 4.86
C ASP A 170 35.26 13.85 5.87
N ASP A 171 34.41 14.88 5.84
CA ASP A 171 33.21 15.00 6.72
C ASP A 171 32.04 14.14 6.23
N ARG A 172 32.22 13.32 5.17
CA ARG A 172 31.16 12.45 4.64
C ARG A 172 30.84 11.32 5.59
N LEU A 173 29.56 10.96 5.65
CA LEU A 173 29.07 9.90 6.50
C LEU A 173 29.55 8.52 6.03
N ASP A 174 30.10 7.74 6.96
CA ASP A 174 30.39 6.32 6.77
C ASP A 174 29.10 5.52 7.05
N ILE A 175 28.40 5.11 5.99
CA ILE A 175 27.10 4.43 6.11
C ILE A 175 27.20 3.10 6.84
N PRO A 176 28.18 2.21 6.55
CA PRO A 176 28.40 1.00 7.34
C PRO A 176 28.57 1.26 8.83
N GLU A 177 29.30 2.32 9.20
CA GLU A 177 29.50 2.68 10.60
C GLU A 177 28.21 3.20 11.24
N ALA A 178 27.46 4.05 10.55
CA ALA A 178 26.18 4.58 11.01
C ALA A 178 25.14 3.46 11.21
N ILE A 179 25.09 2.47 10.32
CA ILE A 179 24.21 1.31 10.45
C ILE A 179 24.60 0.46 11.67
N ARG A 180 25.89 0.18 11.87
CA ARG A 180 26.36 -0.56 13.06
C ARG A 180 26.04 0.19 14.34
N ALA A 181 26.22 1.50 14.33
CA ALA A 181 25.88 2.37 15.44
C ALA A 181 24.37 2.35 15.77
N TRP A 182 23.50 2.43 14.75
CA TRP A 182 22.06 2.28 14.92
C TRP A 182 21.67 0.95 15.57
N ARG A 183 22.24 -0.15 15.08
CA ARG A 183 21.99 -1.49 15.65
C ARG A 183 22.48 -1.59 17.11
N ALA A 184 23.66 -1.04 17.40
CA ALA A 184 24.22 -1.02 18.75
C ALA A 184 23.42 -0.11 19.70
N TRP A 185 22.95 1.05 19.20
CA TRP A 185 22.14 2.00 19.97
C TRP A 185 20.80 1.36 20.38
N LYS A 186 20.09 0.73 19.45
CA LYS A 186 18.89 -0.06 19.76
C LYS A 186 19.17 -1.11 20.84
N GLY A 187 20.24 -1.88 20.68
CA GLY A 187 20.64 -2.90 21.65
C GLY A 187 20.90 -2.35 23.05
N LYS A 188 21.56 -1.18 23.16
CA LYS A 188 21.83 -0.49 24.43
C LYS A 188 20.55 -0.03 25.14
N HIS A 189 19.54 0.41 24.37
CA HIS A 189 18.26 0.89 24.90
C HIS A 189 17.21 -0.22 25.07
N GLY A 190 17.53 -1.47 24.71
CA GLY A 190 16.61 -2.61 24.80
C GLY A 190 15.55 -2.63 23.69
N LEU A 191 15.67 -1.76 22.71
CA LEU A 191 14.69 -1.55 21.66
C LEU A 191 14.79 -2.60 20.54
N VAL A 192 13.67 -2.86 19.89
CA VAL A 192 13.50 -3.87 18.83
C VAL A 192 12.84 -3.22 17.63
N GLY A 193 13.50 -3.20 16.47
CA GLY A 193 12.87 -2.84 15.20
C GLY A 193 12.09 -4.02 14.59
N PHE A 194 11.29 -3.76 13.57
CA PHE A 194 10.49 -4.81 12.91
C PHE A 194 11.35 -5.96 12.36
N ALA A 195 12.45 -5.65 11.66
CA ALA A 195 13.36 -6.69 11.18
C ALA A 195 14.04 -7.45 12.33
N ASP A 196 14.41 -6.74 13.42
CA ASP A 196 15.02 -7.38 14.60
C ASP A 196 14.06 -8.40 15.26
N MET A 197 12.73 -8.20 15.18
CA MET A 197 11.78 -9.16 15.73
C MET A 197 11.89 -10.51 15.02
N LEU A 198 11.95 -10.50 13.71
CA LEU A 198 12.06 -11.72 12.91
C LEU A 198 13.43 -12.38 13.11
N GLU A 199 14.53 -11.63 13.09
CA GLU A 199 15.85 -12.13 13.40
C GLU A 199 15.93 -12.80 14.78
N ARG A 200 15.31 -12.20 15.80
CA ARG A 200 15.30 -12.78 17.16
C ARG A 200 14.45 -14.03 17.27
N VAL A 201 13.33 -14.13 16.51
CA VAL A 201 12.50 -15.33 16.44
C VAL A 201 13.30 -16.47 15.83
N GLU A 202 13.94 -16.23 14.70
CA GLU A 202 14.79 -17.21 14.02
C GLU A 202 15.97 -17.62 14.88
N GLN A 203 16.80 -16.68 15.36
CA GLN A 203 18.00 -16.97 16.17
C GLN A 203 17.70 -17.73 17.47
N ARG A 204 16.49 -17.57 18.02
CA ARG A 204 16.07 -18.28 19.24
C ARG A 204 15.23 -19.51 18.96
N SER A 205 15.01 -19.84 17.70
CA SER A 205 14.14 -20.93 17.25
C SER A 205 12.78 -20.91 17.95
N LEU A 206 12.14 -19.70 18.01
CA LEU A 206 10.84 -19.55 18.63
C LEU A 206 9.74 -20.01 17.67
N LEU A 207 8.96 -20.96 18.09
CA LEU A 207 7.94 -21.61 17.29
C LEU A 207 6.53 -21.21 17.74
N PRO A 208 5.60 -20.96 16.80
CA PRO A 208 4.20 -20.84 17.15
C PRO A 208 3.65 -22.19 17.60
N ASN A 209 2.83 -22.19 18.66
CA ASN A 209 2.25 -23.41 19.17
C ASN A 209 0.98 -23.79 18.37
N VAL A 210 1.16 -24.23 17.12
CA VAL A 210 0.10 -24.61 16.17
C VAL A 210 0.48 -25.87 15.42
N ASP A 211 -0.53 -26.58 14.85
CA ASP A 211 -0.29 -27.80 14.06
C ASP A 211 -0.28 -27.47 12.56
N TYR A 212 -1.03 -26.46 12.13
CA TYR A 212 -1.15 -26.06 10.74
C TYR A 212 -0.71 -24.61 10.53
N LEU A 213 0.08 -24.38 9.47
CA LEU A 213 0.50 -23.06 9.04
C LEU A 213 -0.06 -22.77 7.65
N VAL A 214 -0.73 -21.64 7.49
CA VAL A 214 -1.16 -21.11 6.20
C VAL A 214 -0.49 -19.76 5.99
N ILE A 215 0.20 -19.59 4.87
CA ILE A 215 0.81 -18.30 4.49
C ILE A 215 0.18 -17.83 3.20
N ASP A 216 -0.49 -16.69 3.27
CA ASP A 216 -1.12 -16.01 2.15
C ASP A 216 -0.20 -14.90 1.64
N GLU A 217 -0.26 -14.60 0.33
CA GLU A 217 0.62 -13.66 -0.36
C GLU A 217 2.12 -14.05 -0.23
N PHE A 218 2.42 -15.35 -0.36
CA PHE A 218 3.77 -15.87 -0.16
C PHE A 218 4.81 -15.25 -1.09
N GLN A 219 4.41 -14.81 -2.29
CA GLN A 219 5.30 -14.14 -3.26
C GLN A 219 5.85 -12.79 -2.77
N ASP A 220 5.26 -12.20 -1.72
CA ASP A 220 5.72 -10.91 -1.17
C ASP A 220 6.65 -11.05 0.04
N ILE A 221 6.91 -12.27 0.51
CA ILE A 221 7.80 -12.45 1.66
C ILE A 221 9.24 -12.04 1.32
N THR A 222 9.93 -11.49 2.29
CA THR A 222 11.34 -11.16 2.20
C THR A 222 12.20 -12.39 2.56
N THR A 223 13.48 -12.39 2.18
CA THR A 223 14.42 -13.46 2.56
C THR A 223 14.42 -13.73 4.06
N LEU A 224 14.38 -12.67 4.89
CA LEU A 224 14.29 -12.84 6.35
C LEU A 224 13.00 -13.53 6.82
N GLN A 225 11.86 -13.24 6.17
CA GLN A 225 10.60 -13.90 6.49
C GLN A 225 10.60 -15.36 6.00
N TYR A 226 11.26 -15.61 4.88
CA TYR A 226 11.47 -16.96 4.38
C TYR A 226 12.32 -17.81 5.34
N ASP A 227 13.39 -17.25 5.92
CA ASP A 227 14.20 -17.95 6.94
C ASP A 227 13.35 -18.30 8.18
N VAL A 228 12.46 -17.41 8.62
CA VAL A 228 11.53 -17.70 9.72
C VAL A 228 10.53 -18.81 9.33
N TYR A 229 10.04 -18.79 8.09
CA TYR A 229 9.18 -19.84 7.56
C TYR A 229 9.90 -21.20 7.55
N GLU A 230 11.14 -21.27 7.03
CA GLU A 230 11.96 -22.46 7.00
C GLU A 230 12.25 -23.03 8.42
N GLU A 231 12.41 -22.17 9.42
CA GLU A 231 12.54 -22.58 10.82
C GLU A 231 11.22 -23.16 11.37
N TRP A 232 10.05 -22.62 10.96
CA TRP A 232 8.76 -23.09 11.44
C TRP A 232 8.26 -24.36 10.74
N ARG A 233 8.47 -24.47 9.42
CA ARG A 233 7.95 -25.53 8.54
C ARG A 233 8.14 -26.94 9.08
N PRO A 234 9.35 -27.37 9.54
CA PRO A 234 9.59 -28.74 10.00
C PRO A 234 8.81 -29.14 11.26
N HIS A 235 8.25 -28.16 11.95
CA HIS A 235 7.51 -28.35 13.21
C HIS A 235 6.00 -28.39 13.03
N MET A 236 5.51 -28.21 11.81
CA MET A 236 4.09 -28.23 11.46
C MET A 236 3.65 -29.59 10.93
N GLU A 237 2.42 -30.02 11.25
CA GLU A 237 1.84 -31.22 10.64
C GLU A 237 1.54 -30.99 9.14
N ARG A 238 1.15 -29.75 8.80
CA ARG A 238 0.86 -29.34 7.42
C ARG A 238 1.11 -27.85 7.23
N VAL A 239 1.69 -27.52 6.09
CA VAL A 239 1.87 -26.15 5.63
C VAL A 239 1.13 -25.97 4.32
N LEU A 240 0.43 -24.86 4.19
CA LEU A 240 -0.18 -24.38 2.96
C LEU A 240 0.37 -22.99 2.65
N ILE A 241 0.99 -22.84 1.50
CA ILE A 241 1.39 -21.55 0.97
C ILE A 241 0.48 -21.18 -0.20
N ALA A 242 0.08 -19.92 -0.28
CA ALA A 242 -0.71 -19.38 -1.37
C ALA A 242 -0.08 -18.09 -1.85
N GLY A 243 -0.02 -17.91 -3.16
CA GLY A 243 0.59 -16.73 -3.75
C GLY A 243 0.36 -16.65 -5.26
N ASP A 244 0.64 -15.50 -5.82
CA ASP A 244 0.60 -15.23 -7.25
C ASP A 244 1.91 -14.54 -7.65
N ASP A 245 2.83 -15.27 -8.26
CA ASP A 245 4.15 -14.80 -8.69
C ASP A 245 4.09 -13.64 -9.69
N ASP A 246 2.98 -13.50 -10.42
CA ASP A 246 2.74 -12.35 -11.29
C ASP A 246 2.35 -11.08 -10.50
N GLN A 247 2.03 -11.17 -9.20
CA GLN A 247 1.65 -10.03 -8.35
C GLN A 247 2.76 -9.54 -7.41
N VAL A 248 4.01 -9.88 -7.66
CA VAL A 248 5.16 -9.35 -6.90
C VAL A 248 5.40 -7.89 -7.25
N VAL A 249 5.12 -6.98 -6.31
CA VAL A 249 5.35 -5.53 -6.49
C VAL A 249 6.26 -4.92 -5.43
N TYR A 250 6.69 -5.73 -4.46
CA TYR A 250 7.54 -5.28 -3.36
C TYR A 250 9.00 -5.75 -3.46
N ALA A 251 9.49 -6.06 -4.68
CA ALA A 251 10.89 -6.43 -4.91
C ALA A 251 11.87 -5.38 -4.33
N TRP A 252 11.55 -4.09 -4.41
CA TRP A 252 12.31 -3.01 -3.81
C TRP A 252 12.36 -3.06 -2.26
N GLN A 253 11.48 -3.81 -1.60
CA GLN A 253 11.53 -4.08 -0.16
C GLN A 253 12.22 -5.40 0.18
N GLY A 254 12.66 -6.14 -0.82
CA GLY A 254 13.32 -7.43 -0.67
C GLY A 254 12.41 -8.65 -0.86
N ALA A 255 11.22 -8.47 -1.46
CA ALA A 255 10.44 -9.60 -1.94
C ALA A 255 11.10 -10.20 -3.17
N ASP A 256 11.13 -11.54 -3.22
CA ASP A 256 11.76 -12.29 -4.30
C ASP A 256 10.77 -13.36 -4.79
N PRO A 257 10.29 -13.28 -6.06
CA PRO A 257 9.36 -14.27 -6.60
C PRO A 257 9.95 -15.68 -6.64
N ASP A 258 11.28 -15.80 -6.69
CA ASP A 258 11.96 -17.08 -6.71
C ASP A 258 11.75 -17.89 -5.42
N LEU A 259 11.50 -17.23 -4.29
CA LEU A 259 11.16 -17.92 -3.05
C LEU A 259 9.84 -18.69 -3.12
N LEU A 260 8.90 -18.26 -3.98
CA LEU A 260 7.68 -19.03 -4.24
C LEU A 260 7.89 -20.05 -5.37
N LEU A 261 8.53 -19.63 -6.46
CA LEU A 261 8.66 -20.44 -7.67
C LEU A 261 9.59 -21.64 -7.50
N ASP A 262 10.60 -21.53 -6.63
CA ASP A 262 11.59 -22.58 -6.36
C ASP A 262 11.25 -23.39 -5.10
N GLU A 263 10.11 -23.11 -4.42
CA GLU A 263 9.73 -23.81 -3.20
C GLU A 263 9.42 -25.28 -3.46
N ASP A 264 10.05 -26.18 -2.70
CA ASP A 264 9.83 -27.62 -2.79
C ASP A 264 8.56 -28.03 -2.01
N VAL A 265 7.50 -28.35 -2.74
CA VAL A 265 6.18 -28.69 -2.20
C VAL A 265 5.75 -30.11 -2.59
N ASP A 266 4.98 -30.77 -1.72
CA ASP A 266 4.42 -32.10 -2.01
C ASP A 266 3.33 -32.06 -3.10
N GLU A 267 2.60 -30.95 -3.20
CA GLU A 267 1.50 -30.75 -4.15
C GLU A 267 1.42 -29.28 -4.55
N ASP A 268 1.48 -29.01 -5.86
CA ASP A 268 1.30 -27.69 -6.44
C ASP A 268 -0.05 -27.65 -7.18
N VAL A 269 -0.87 -26.62 -6.85
CA VAL A 269 -2.22 -26.47 -7.40
C VAL A 269 -2.40 -25.06 -7.94
N VAL A 270 -2.50 -24.94 -9.24
CA VAL A 270 -2.90 -23.69 -9.90
C VAL A 270 -4.43 -23.54 -9.85
N LEU A 271 -4.92 -22.44 -9.29
CA LEU A 271 -6.34 -22.12 -9.27
C LEU A 271 -6.75 -21.54 -10.63
N PRO A 272 -7.63 -22.22 -11.40
CA PRO A 272 -7.87 -21.84 -12.80
C PRO A 272 -8.81 -20.64 -12.95
N ASN A 273 -9.66 -20.34 -11.96
CA ASN A 273 -10.73 -19.37 -12.12
C ASN A 273 -10.32 -17.97 -11.66
N SER A 274 -10.41 -16.99 -12.56
CA SER A 274 -10.40 -15.58 -12.16
C SER A 274 -11.79 -15.16 -11.69
N TYR A 275 -11.93 -14.81 -10.41
CA TYR A 275 -13.20 -14.31 -9.86
C TYR A 275 -13.40 -12.80 -10.07
N ARG A 276 -12.42 -12.13 -10.65
CA ARG A 276 -12.42 -10.68 -10.87
C ARG A 276 -12.56 -10.30 -12.35
N LEU A 277 -11.70 -10.86 -13.20
CA LEU A 277 -11.48 -10.37 -14.55
C LEU A 277 -12.47 -10.95 -15.56
N PRO A 278 -13.16 -10.12 -16.36
CA PRO A 278 -13.85 -10.55 -17.55
C PRO A 278 -12.87 -10.85 -18.68
N SER A 279 -13.30 -11.60 -19.70
CA SER A 279 -12.44 -12.19 -20.72
C SER A 279 -11.53 -11.20 -21.45
N ARG A 280 -12.03 -10.04 -21.87
CA ARG A 280 -11.21 -9.05 -22.60
C ARG A 280 -10.11 -8.45 -21.72
N ILE A 281 -10.39 -8.17 -20.44
CA ILE A 281 -9.39 -7.63 -19.52
C ILE A 281 -8.37 -8.72 -19.19
N LEU A 282 -8.83 -9.97 -18.96
CA LEU A 282 -7.95 -11.10 -18.70
C LEU A 282 -6.96 -11.34 -19.84
N ASN A 283 -7.42 -11.24 -21.10
CA ASN A 283 -6.55 -11.39 -22.27
C ASN A 283 -5.41 -10.34 -22.28
N VAL A 284 -5.71 -9.08 -22.00
CA VAL A 284 -4.70 -8.02 -21.96
C VAL A 284 -3.69 -8.24 -20.84
N VAL A 285 -4.15 -8.60 -19.65
CA VAL A 285 -3.23 -8.83 -18.53
C VAL A 285 -2.38 -10.11 -18.71
N ASN A 286 -2.96 -11.17 -19.30
CA ASN A 286 -2.21 -12.38 -19.64
C ASN A 286 -1.14 -12.12 -20.70
N GLN A 287 -1.44 -11.27 -21.67
CA GLN A 287 -0.45 -10.88 -22.68
C GLN A 287 0.73 -10.16 -22.04
N GLU A 288 0.51 -9.24 -21.10
CA GLU A 288 1.61 -8.55 -20.43
C GLU A 288 2.51 -9.52 -19.65
N VAL A 289 1.94 -10.41 -18.85
CA VAL A 289 2.75 -11.36 -18.06
C VAL A 289 3.35 -12.49 -18.89
N SER A 290 2.86 -12.75 -20.10
CA SER A 290 3.46 -13.77 -21.00
C SER A 290 4.91 -13.44 -21.41
N HIS A 291 5.34 -12.20 -21.23
CA HIS A 291 6.70 -11.75 -21.52
C HIS A 291 7.65 -11.90 -20.31
N ILE A 292 7.15 -12.34 -19.15
CA ILE A 292 7.98 -12.62 -17.96
C ILE A 292 8.72 -13.93 -18.17
N GLU A 293 10.04 -13.93 -18.01
CA GLU A 293 10.88 -15.09 -18.31
C GLU A 293 10.66 -16.22 -17.30
N LYS A 294 10.63 -15.91 -16.00
CA LYS A 294 10.41 -16.88 -14.93
C LYS A 294 9.08 -16.64 -14.24
N ARG A 295 8.12 -17.50 -14.50
CA ARG A 295 6.78 -17.47 -13.91
C ARG A 295 6.11 -18.85 -13.94
N GLN A 296 5.12 -19.06 -13.07
CA GLN A 296 4.19 -20.17 -13.16
C GLN A 296 3.23 -19.94 -14.31
N GLU A 297 3.14 -20.87 -15.25
CA GLU A 297 2.10 -20.83 -16.29
C GLU A 297 0.72 -21.05 -15.66
N LYS A 298 -0.23 -20.18 -15.99
CA LYS A 298 -1.60 -20.20 -15.48
C LYS A 298 -2.58 -20.10 -16.63
N ASP A 299 -3.40 -21.12 -16.78
CA ASP A 299 -4.52 -21.10 -17.74
C ASP A 299 -5.77 -20.62 -16.98
N LEU A 300 -5.97 -19.29 -16.98
CA LEU A 300 -7.01 -18.66 -16.17
C LEU A 300 -8.32 -18.56 -16.95
N GLU A 301 -9.39 -19.10 -16.38
CA GLU A 301 -10.75 -18.92 -16.86
C GLU A 301 -11.31 -17.56 -16.40
N PRO A 302 -11.93 -16.76 -17.29
CA PRO A 302 -12.47 -15.46 -16.93
C PRO A 302 -13.72 -15.59 -16.05
N ARG A 303 -13.97 -14.57 -15.19
CA ARG A 303 -15.18 -14.47 -14.38
C ARG A 303 -16.47 -14.49 -15.24
N LYS A 304 -16.43 -13.81 -16.36
CA LYS A 304 -17.52 -13.68 -17.34
C LYS A 304 -16.95 -13.25 -18.68
N GLU A 305 -17.72 -13.46 -19.73
CA GLU A 305 -17.43 -12.89 -21.05
C GLU A 305 -17.55 -11.36 -21.06
N GLY A 306 -16.82 -10.72 -21.94
CA GLY A 306 -16.87 -9.27 -22.17
C GLY A 306 -15.85 -8.50 -21.34
N GLY A 307 -16.31 -7.40 -20.74
CA GLY A 307 -15.45 -6.36 -20.20
C GLY A 307 -15.07 -5.35 -21.27
N THR A 308 -14.56 -4.19 -20.88
CA THR A 308 -14.14 -3.13 -21.79
C THR A 308 -12.68 -2.79 -21.54
N VAL A 309 -11.90 -2.73 -22.62
CA VAL A 309 -10.52 -2.25 -22.60
C VAL A 309 -10.40 -1.11 -23.61
N GLU A 310 -9.86 0.01 -23.17
CA GLU A 310 -9.72 1.24 -23.97
C GLU A 310 -8.33 1.82 -23.78
N ALA A 311 -7.74 2.38 -24.83
CA ALA A 311 -6.57 3.24 -24.76
C ALA A 311 -7.00 4.69 -25.01
N VAL A 312 -6.52 5.59 -24.18
CA VAL A 312 -6.77 7.03 -24.31
C VAL A 312 -5.43 7.73 -24.49
N PRO A 313 -5.07 8.09 -25.73
CA PRO A 313 -3.79 8.74 -25.98
C PRO A 313 -3.85 10.21 -25.58
N ARG A 314 -2.86 10.67 -24.85
CA ARG A 314 -2.65 12.06 -24.44
C ARG A 314 -3.89 12.75 -23.87
N PRO A 315 -4.57 12.16 -22.89
CA PRO A 315 -5.68 12.86 -22.26
C PRO A 315 -5.15 14.09 -21.53
N SER A 316 -5.82 15.22 -21.67
CA SER A 316 -5.58 16.31 -20.73
C SER A 316 -6.04 15.90 -19.33
N MET A 317 -5.49 16.52 -18.29
CA MET A 317 -5.92 16.28 -16.91
C MET A 317 -7.44 16.49 -16.75
N LEU A 318 -7.97 17.54 -17.36
CA LEU A 318 -9.39 17.83 -17.35
C LEU A 318 -10.23 16.78 -18.07
N ASP A 319 -9.74 16.21 -19.19
CA ASP A 319 -10.46 15.13 -19.90
C ASP A 319 -10.51 13.85 -19.07
N LEU A 320 -9.42 13.52 -18.36
CA LEU A 320 -9.42 12.39 -17.43
C LEU A 320 -10.43 12.59 -16.29
N VAL A 321 -10.41 13.75 -15.63
CA VAL A 321 -11.36 14.06 -14.54
C VAL A 321 -12.80 14.02 -15.05
N ARG A 322 -13.08 14.55 -16.23
CA ARG A 322 -14.41 14.48 -16.87
C ARG A 322 -14.83 13.06 -17.19
N ASN A 323 -13.89 12.22 -17.63
CA ASN A 323 -14.18 10.79 -17.90
C ASN A 323 -14.55 10.07 -16.60
N VAL A 324 -13.77 10.28 -15.53
CA VAL A 324 -14.09 9.72 -14.19
C VAL A 324 -15.44 10.25 -13.70
N ARG A 325 -15.69 11.56 -13.85
CA ARG A 325 -16.98 12.19 -13.51
C ARG A 325 -18.13 11.50 -14.24
N SER A 326 -18.06 11.40 -15.56
CA SER A 326 -19.07 10.71 -16.38
C SER A 326 -19.29 9.26 -15.96
N THR A 327 -18.22 8.56 -15.58
CA THR A 327 -18.29 7.17 -15.09
C THR A 327 -19.12 7.07 -13.81
N VAL A 328 -18.84 7.90 -12.79
CA VAL A 328 -19.56 7.83 -11.50
C VAL A 328 -20.97 8.43 -11.56
N GLU A 329 -21.27 9.31 -12.54
CA GLU A 329 -22.62 9.81 -12.81
C GLU A 329 -23.49 8.77 -13.54
N THR A 330 -22.87 7.96 -14.40
CA THR A 330 -23.60 6.94 -15.21
C THR A 330 -23.84 5.65 -14.42
N ASP A 331 -22.88 5.28 -13.58
CA ASP A 331 -22.95 4.10 -12.72
C ASP A 331 -23.00 4.56 -11.26
N GLU A 332 -24.21 4.72 -10.72
CA GLU A 332 -24.44 5.28 -9.38
C GLU A 332 -23.86 4.43 -8.24
N GLU A 333 -23.66 3.13 -8.44
CA GLU A 333 -23.06 2.22 -7.46
C GLU A 333 -21.61 1.87 -7.80
N GLY A 334 -21.17 2.14 -9.03
CA GLY A 334 -19.85 1.79 -9.54
C GLY A 334 -18.71 2.57 -8.88
N THR A 335 -17.57 1.91 -8.82
CA THR A 335 -16.34 2.46 -8.26
C THR A 335 -15.31 2.73 -9.34
N ALA A 336 -14.57 3.83 -9.22
CA ALA A 336 -13.48 4.21 -10.12
C ALA A 336 -12.14 4.25 -9.37
N MET A 337 -11.09 3.73 -9.98
CA MET A 337 -9.73 3.77 -9.42
C MET A 337 -8.76 4.29 -10.47
N ILE A 338 -7.99 5.32 -10.13
CA ILE A 338 -7.00 5.93 -11.01
C ILE A 338 -5.61 5.63 -10.45
N LEU A 339 -4.81 4.94 -11.24
CA LEU A 339 -3.53 4.38 -10.81
C LEU A 339 -2.36 4.97 -11.60
N PHE A 340 -1.35 5.37 -10.87
CA PHE A 340 -0.11 5.95 -11.39
C PHE A 340 1.09 5.08 -11.02
N ARG A 341 2.14 5.11 -11.82
CA ARG A 341 3.39 4.41 -11.49
C ARG A 341 4.09 5.06 -10.28
N ALA A 342 4.01 6.38 -10.15
CA ALA A 342 4.64 7.12 -9.05
C ALA A 342 3.75 8.22 -8.49
N ARG A 343 3.98 8.58 -7.22
CA ARG A 343 3.20 9.60 -6.50
C ARG A 343 3.21 10.98 -7.17
N TYR A 344 4.35 11.40 -7.74
CA TYR A 344 4.44 12.74 -8.34
C TYR A 344 3.52 12.88 -9.56
N GLN A 345 3.28 11.80 -10.30
CA GLN A 345 2.34 11.78 -11.42
C GLN A 345 0.91 12.04 -10.93
N MET A 346 0.53 11.44 -9.81
CA MET A 346 -0.79 11.61 -9.19
C MET A 346 -1.03 13.05 -8.73
N PHE A 347 -0.02 13.71 -8.15
CA PHE A 347 -0.19 15.06 -7.59
C PHE A 347 -0.62 16.10 -8.62
N GLN A 348 -0.25 15.92 -9.90
CA GLN A 348 -0.68 16.82 -10.97
C GLN A 348 -2.19 16.79 -11.22
N PHE A 349 -2.86 15.67 -10.89
CA PHE A 349 -4.30 15.50 -11.10
C PHE A 349 -5.17 15.93 -9.90
N ILE A 350 -4.60 15.96 -8.71
CA ILE A 350 -5.35 16.23 -7.48
C ILE A 350 -6.02 17.59 -7.52
N ASP A 351 -5.35 18.62 -8.04
CA ASP A 351 -5.89 19.97 -8.15
C ASP A 351 -7.15 20.03 -9.04
N GLU A 352 -7.19 19.23 -10.11
CA GLU A 352 -8.36 19.17 -10.99
C GLU A 352 -9.52 18.42 -10.33
N PHE A 353 -9.27 17.33 -9.61
CA PHE A 353 -10.30 16.63 -8.83
C PHE A 353 -10.90 17.52 -7.74
N ILE A 354 -10.05 18.29 -7.04
CA ILE A 354 -10.49 19.27 -6.05
C ILE A 354 -11.32 20.36 -6.74
N GLY A 355 -10.86 20.88 -7.89
CA GLY A 355 -11.56 21.93 -8.64
C GLY A 355 -12.96 21.51 -9.12
N GLU A 356 -13.16 20.25 -9.47
CA GLU A 356 -14.46 19.68 -9.86
C GLU A 356 -15.31 19.25 -8.65
N GLY A 357 -14.81 19.35 -7.43
CA GLY A 357 -15.53 19.00 -6.20
C GLY A 357 -15.83 17.52 -6.01
N ILE A 358 -15.23 16.63 -6.82
CA ILE A 358 -15.46 15.19 -6.74
C ILE A 358 -14.77 14.64 -5.48
N PRO A 359 -15.50 14.03 -4.53
CA PRO A 359 -14.87 13.41 -3.37
C PRO A 359 -14.08 12.17 -3.80
N PHE A 360 -12.89 12.02 -3.24
CA PHE A 360 -12.01 10.90 -3.54
C PHE A 360 -11.20 10.45 -2.33
N ARG A 361 -10.79 9.19 -2.36
CA ARG A 361 -9.83 8.63 -1.40
C ARG A 361 -8.46 8.48 -2.03
N CYS A 362 -7.45 9.05 -1.40
CA CYS A 362 -6.07 8.82 -1.79
C CYS A 362 -5.53 7.54 -1.13
N LEU A 363 -5.12 6.55 -1.93
CA LEU A 363 -4.62 5.26 -1.44
C LEU A 363 -3.19 5.36 -0.89
N THR A 364 -2.41 6.30 -1.39
CA THR A 364 -0.98 6.47 -1.04
C THR A 364 -0.74 7.52 0.02
N ASP A 365 -1.63 8.49 0.13
CA ASP A 365 -1.52 9.59 1.08
C ASP A 365 -2.86 9.89 1.74
N GLN A 366 -3.07 9.27 2.89
CA GLN A 366 -4.29 9.48 3.68
C GLN A 366 -4.45 10.92 4.19
N ARG A 367 -3.43 11.77 4.03
CA ARG A 367 -3.42 13.16 4.51
C ARG A 367 -4.22 14.13 3.64
N MET A 368 -4.58 13.73 2.41
CA MET A 368 -5.38 14.60 1.53
C MET A 368 -6.85 14.61 1.88
N TRP A 369 -7.43 13.43 2.07
CA TRP A 369 -8.80 13.28 2.53
C TRP A 369 -8.83 12.13 3.53
N THR A 370 -8.55 12.42 4.78
CA THR A 370 -8.46 11.44 5.85
C THR A 370 -9.84 10.99 6.32
N ASP A 371 -9.93 9.85 7.01
CA ASP A 371 -11.17 9.43 7.69
C ASP A 371 -11.63 10.50 8.68
N ARG A 372 -10.69 11.16 9.35
CA ARG A 372 -10.94 12.28 10.25
C ARG A 372 -11.65 13.45 9.52
N LEU A 373 -11.17 13.82 8.32
CA LEU A 373 -11.79 14.88 7.51
C LEU A 373 -13.17 14.47 7.03
N SER A 374 -13.38 13.21 6.65
CA SER A 374 -14.68 12.69 6.25
C SER A 374 -15.71 12.76 7.37
N GLN A 375 -15.30 12.39 8.60
CA GLN A 375 -16.18 12.50 9.75
C GLN A 375 -16.53 13.94 10.09
N TYR A 376 -15.60 14.88 9.89
CA TYR A 376 -15.86 16.31 10.02
C TYR A 376 -16.90 16.81 8.99
N VAL A 377 -16.68 16.47 7.71
CA VAL A 377 -17.60 16.87 6.61
C VAL A 377 -18.99 16.29 6.85
N ALA A 378 -19.09 15.01 7.16
CA ALA A 378 -20.36 14.37 7.45
C ALA A 378 -21.07 14.99 8.67
N ALA A 379 -20.31 15.39 9.71
CA ALA A 379 -20.88 16.10 10.86
C ALA A 379 -21.47 17.46 10.46
N ILE A 380 -20.79 18.21 9.59
CA ILE A 380 -21.30 19.51 9.10
C ILE A 380 -22.57 19.32 8.26
N GLU A 381 -22.62 18.31 7.37
CA GLU A 381 -23.82 18.00 6.57
C GLU A 381 -25.00 17.64 7.46
N THR A 382 -24.80 16.70 8.40
CA THR A 382 -25.85 16.25 9.32
C THR A 382 -26.38 17.38 10.19
N LEU A 383 -25.48 18.22 10.74
CA LEU A 383 -25.88 19.39 11.54
C LEU A 383 -26.57 20.48 10.72
N ALA A 384 -26.30 20.59 9.43
CA ALA A 384 -27.00 21.52 8.54
C ALA A 384 -28.46 21.12 8.31
N GLU A 385 -28.77 19.83 8.39
CA GLU A 385 -30.12 19.26 8.33
C GLU A 385 -30.83 19.21 9.71
N ASP A 386 -30.14 19.68 10.76
CA ASP A 386 -30.60 19.67 12.14
C ASP A 386 -30.82 18.23 12.68
N GLU A 387 -30.03 17.28 12.16
CA GLU A 387 -30.06 15.87 12.56
C GLU A 387 -28.95 15.50 13.56
N PRO A 388 -29.16 14.44 14.39
CA PRO A 388 -28.17 13.97 15.34
C PRO A 388 -26.93 13.39 14.65
N VAL A 389 -25.74 13.72 15.17
CA VAL A 389 -24.46 13.18 14.70
C VAL A 389 -24.02 11.98 15.54
N THR A 390 -23.15 11.12 14.99
CA THR A 390 -22.51 10.08 15.79
C THR A 390 -21.49 10.69 16.77
N GLY A 391 -21.21 10.00 17.88
CA GLY A 391 -20.19 10.45 18.83
C GLY A 391 -18.81 10.60 18.20
N LEU A 392 -18.47 9.75 17.22
CA LEU A 392 -17.23 9.89 16.45
C LEU A 392 -17.22 11.18 15.61
N GLN A 393 -18.33 11.52 14.95
CA GLN A 393 -18.50 12.75 14.19
C GLN A 393 -18.40 13.97 15.11
N ALA A 394 -19.08 13.96 16.27
CA ALA A 394 -19.02 15.03 17.26
C ALA A 394 -17.59 15.25 17.76
N ARG A 395 -16.87 14.18 18.08
CA ARG A 395 -15.47 14.23 18.53
C ARG A 395 -14.54 14.78 17.45
N ARG A 396 -14.72 14.39 16.18
CA ARG A 396 -13.93 14.90 15.05
C ARG A 396 -14.24 16.36 14.75
N LEU A 397 -15.51 16.75 14.85
CA LEU A 397 -15.92 18.15 14.77
C LEU A 397 -15.21 18.99 15.84
N ALA A 398 -15.28 18.59 17.12
CA ALA A 398 -14.63 19.29 18.23
C ALA A 398 -13.11 19.42 18.04
N ASP A 399 -12.45 18.38 17.52
CA ASP A 399 -11.01 18.36 17.28
C ASP A 399 -10.58 19.24 16.09
N MET A 400 -11.38 19.33 15.04
CA MET A 400 -11.02 19.98 13.78
C MET A 400 -11.53 21.40 13.61
N LEU A 401 -12.55 21.83 14.34
CA LEU A 401 -13.03 23.20 14.31
C LEU A 401 -12.01 24.18 14.88
N ALA A 402 -11.93 25.38 14.30
CA ALA A 402 -11.15 26.49 14.82
C ALA A 402 -11.63 26.91 16.22
N ASP A 403 -10.74 27.49 17.00
CA ASP A 403 -11.07 27.92 18.36
C ASP A 403 -12.17 28.99 18.40
N SER A 404 -12.31 29.75 17.32
CA SER A 404 -13.37 30.74 17.12
C SER A 404 -14.79 30.18 17.06
N ALA A 405 -14.93 28.86 16.84
CA ALA A 405 -16.24 28.20 16.84
C ALA A 405 -16.79 27.97 18.26
N PHE A 406 -15.94 28.03 19.27
CA PHE A 406 -16.25 27.69 20.65
C PHE A 406 -16.29 28.93 21.55
N GLY A 407 -17.02 28.85 22.66
CA GLY A 407 -16.84 29.71 23.82
C GLY A 407 -15.51 29.41 24.54
N THR A 408 -15.14 30.28 25.50
CA THR A 408 -13.89 30.12 26.25
C THR A 408 -13.94 28.86 27.14
N GLY A 409 -13.12 27.86 26.86
CA GLY A 409 -13.07 26.58 27.58
C GLY A 409 -14.09 25.53 27.10
N GLU A 410 -15.06 25.89 26.31
CA GLU A 410 -16.17 25.05 25.88
C GLU A 410 -15.75 23.85 25.03
N ARG A 411 -14.60 23.93 24.36
CA ARG A 411 -14.08 22.78 23.62
C ARG A 411 -13.72 21.60 24.53
N ASP A 412 -12.99 21.90 25.61
CA ASP A 412 -12.56 20.87 26.57
C ASP A 412 -13.80 20.33 27.31
N GLU A 413 -14.76 21.19 27.64
CA GLU A 413 -16.03 20.77 28.23
C GLU A 413 -16.83 19.86 27.30
N LEU A 414 -16.85 20.12 25.99
CA LEU A 414 -17.48 19.22 25.01
C LEU A 414 -16.80 17.84 25.01
N PHE A 415 -15.48 17.78 25.03
CA PHE A 415 -14.77 16.50 25.13
C PHE A 415 -15.11 15.76 26.41
N ASP A 416 -15.13 16.44 27.57
CA ASP A 416 -15.48 15.85 28.87
C ASP A 416 -16.92 15.28 28.86
N VAL A 417 -17.86 15.99 28.24
CA VAL A 417 -19.24 15.51 28.09
C VAL A 417 -19.33 14.30 27.18
N LEU A 418 -18.59 14.28 26.06
CA LEU A 418 -18.58 13.13 25.14
C LEU A 418 -17.95 11.91 25.81
N ASP A 419 -16.85 12.06 26.57
CA ASP A 419 -16.20 11.00 27.30
C ASP A 419 -17.10 10.44 28.41
N SER A 420 -17.78 11.31 29.17
CA SER A 420 -18.72 10.87 30.20
C SER A 420 -19.90 10.08 29.64
N ARG A 421 -20.42 10.48 28.48
CA ARG A 421 -21.54 9.79 27.82
C ARG A 421 -21.12 8.43 27.24
N GLU A 422 -19.89 8.33 26.73
CA GLU A 422 -19.30 7.07 26.27
C GLU A 422 -19.20 6.04 27.41
N GLU A 423 -18.74 6.49 28.59
CA GLU A 423 -18.64 5.67 29.79
C GLU A 423 -20.03 5.23 30.32
N GLU A 424 -21.02 6.15 30.34
CA GLU A 424 -22.39 5.86 30.82
C GLU A 424 -23.16 4.92 29.89
N ALA A 425 -22.92 4.98 28.58
CA ALA A 425 -23.65 4.21 27.59
C ALA A 425 -23.19 2.74 27.52
N ASP A 426 -22.07 2.37 28.18
CA ASP A 426 -21.44 1.04 28.08
C ASP A 426 -21.26 0.62 26.60
N VAL A 427 -21.00 1.62 25.74
CA VAL A 427 -20.85 1.44 24.30
C VAL A 427 -19.36 1.12 24.03
N GLU A 428 -19.08 -0.07 23.51
CA GLU A 428 -17.71 -0.46 23.14
C GLU A 428 -17.12 0.41 22.00
N ASP A 429 -17.94 1.18 21.30
CA ASP A 429 -17.56 2.04 20.18
C ASP A 429 -18.33 3.36 20.20
N ILE A 430 -17.59 4.47 20.32
CA ILE A 430 -18.12 5.84 20.24
C ILE A 430 -18.91 6.10 18.94
N ALA A 431 -18.66 5.34 17.87
CA ALA A 431 -19.40 5.45 16.62
C ALA A 431 -20.89 5.05 16.79
N GLY A 432 -21.21 4.20 17.75
CA GLY A 432 -22.60 3.79 18.06
C GLY A 432 -23.37 4.81 18.91
N MET A 433 -22.70 5.82 19.47
CA MET A 433 -23.33 6.86 20.28
C MET A 433 -23.95 7.95 19.39
N THR A 434 -25.13 8.44 19.76
CA THR A 434 -25.82 9.56 19.09
C THR A 434 -25.71 10.84 19.92
N VAL A 435 -25.41 11.96 19.27
CA VAL A 435 -25.24 13.29 19.89
C VAL A 435 -26.18 14.28 19.22
N GLU A 436 -27.08 14.87 19.99
CA GLU A 436 -28.06 15.83 19.50
C GLU A 436 -27.41 17.17 19.10
N PRO A 437 -27.93 17.85 18.04
CA PRO A 437 -27.39 19.11 17.53
C PRO A 437 -27.32 20.21 18.59
N GLU A 438 -28.29 20.24 19.52
CA GLU A 438 -28.33 21.23 20.58
C GLU A 438 -27.13 21.17 21.49
N LEU A 439 -26.66 19.95 21.84
CA LEU A 439 -25.45 19.77 22.66
C LEU A 439 -24.22 20.35 21.96
N ILE A 440 -24.09 20.07 20.66
CA ILE A 440 -22.96 20.60 19.88
C ILE A 440 -23.00 22.14 19.86
N ARG A 441 -24.18 22.74 19.60
CA ARG A 441 -24.34 24.20 19.52
C ARG A 441 -24.24 24.90 20.87
N GLU A 442 -24.50 24.19 21.97
CA GLU A 442 -24.29 24.73 23.33
C GLU A 442 -22.81 25.05 23.56
N HIS A 443 -21.90 24.15 23.18
CA HIS A 443 -20.46 24.32 23.36
C HIS A 443 -19.78 25.02 22.17
N ALA A 444 -20.28 24.81 20.96
CA ALA A 444 -19.77 25.39 19.72
C ALA A 444 -20.86 26.23 19.01
N PRO A 445 -21.22 27.39 19.56
CA PRO A 445 -22.32 28.23 19.03
C PRO A 445 -22.06 28.76 17.62
N PHE A 446 -20.81 28.77 17.16
CA PHE A 446 -20.40 29.21 15.84
C PHE A 446 -19.96 28.03 14.94
N VAL A 447 -20.60 26.86 15.08
CA VAL A 447 -20.42 25.78 14.10
C VAL A 447 -20.77 26.34 12.72
N PRO A 448 -19.84 26.16 11.73
CA PRO A 448 -20.06 26.72 10.40
C PRO A 448 -21.20 26.00 9.66
N ASP A 449 -21.83 26.70 8.75
CA ASP A 449 -22.62 26.08 7.72
C ASP A 449 -21.68 25.41 6.66
N PRO A 450 -22.21 24.56 5.76
CA PRO A 450 -21.41 23.90 4.74
C PRO A 450 -20.52 24.85 3.91
N ARG A 451 -20.97 26.07 3.62
CA ARG A 451 -20.23 27.03 2.79
C ARG A 451 -19.04 27.68 3.49
N SER A 452 -19.04 27.68 4.81
CA SER A 452 -17.95 28.22 5.63
C SER A 452 -17.15 27.15 6.35
N ALA A 453 -17.44 25.87 6.09
CA ALA A 453 -16.84 24.75 6.77
C ALA A 453 -15.31 24.69 6.58
N ALA A 454 -14.81 25.00 5.38
CA ALA A 454 -13.39 25.04 5.08
C ALA A 454 -12.63 26.11 5.87
N ASP A 455 -13.20 27.32 5.97
CA ASP A 455 -12.60 28.46 6.67
C ASP A 455 -12.45 28.24 8.18
N MET A 456 -13.22 27.31 8.73
CA MET A 456 -13.25 26.99 10.17
C MET A 456 -12.44 25.76 10.53
N LEU A 457 -11.64 25.23 9.60
CA LEU A 457 -10.76 24.10 9.86
C LEU A 457 -9.46 24.52 10.55
N ARG A 458 -8.98 23.69 11.48
CA ARG A 458 -7.65 23.82 12.07
C ARG A 458 -6.84 22.54 11.90
N LYS A 459 -5.51 22.65 11.95
CA LYS A 459 -4.57 21.52 11.86
C LYS A 459 -4.75 20.69 10.58
N VAL A 460 -5.06 21.36 9.47
CA VAL A 460 -5.21 20.76 8.14
C VAL A 460 -4.21 21.36 7.15
N THR A 461 -3.98 20.64 6.06
CA THR A 461 -3.17 21.15 4.94
C THR A 461 -4.01 22.05 4.04
N ASN A 462 -3.37 22.90 3.25
CA ASN A 462 -4.06 23.71 2.24
C ASN A 462 -4.88 22.85 1.25
N PHE A 463 -4.38 21.66 0.90
CA PHE A 463 -5.12 20.72 0.05
C PHE A 463 -6.42 20.24 0.70
N GLN A 464 -6.40 19.94 1.99
CA GLN A 464 -7.58 19.50 2.73
C GLN A 464 -8.63 20.61 2.83
N GLU A 465 -8.19 21.83 3.12
CA GLU A 465 -9.05 23.03 3.17
C GLU A 465 -9.75 23.26 1.82
N ARG A 466 -8.96 23.31 0.72
CA ARG A 466 -9.48 23.46 -0.64
C ARG A 466 -10.41 22.30 -1.05
N SER A 467 -10.13 21.08 -0.60
CA SER A 467 -10.98 19.91 -0.89
C SER A 467 -12.34 20.02 -0.23
N VAL A 468 -12.41 20.51 1.01
CA VAL A 468 -13.67 20.73 1.73
C VAL A 468 -14.47 21.87 1.08
N ASP A 469 -13.80 22.97 0.71
CA ASP A 469 -14.45 24.10 0.03
C ASP A 469 -15.05 23.67 -1.31
N ALA A 470 -14.26 22.98 -2.14
CA ALA A 470 -14.72 22.47 -3.43
C ALA A 470 -15.83 21.41 -3.29
N TYR A 471 -15.75 20.53 -2.30
CA TYR A 471 -16.78 19.54 -2.03
C TYR A 471 -18.14 20.20 -1.72
N PHE A 472 -18.17 21.18 -0.84
CA PHE A 472 -19.41 21.87 -0.51
C PHE A 472 -19.92 22.85 -1.60
N ALA A 473 -19.02 23.27 -2.51
CA ALA A 473 -19.40 24.05 -3.69
C ALA A 473 -19.86 23.16 -4.87
N GLY A 474 -19.53 21.86 -4.87
CA GLY A 474 -19.81 20.93 -5.96
C GLY A 474 -21.15 20.21 -5.85
N ASP A 475 -21.42 19.37 -6.85
CA ASP A 475 -22.68 18.63 -7.01
C ASP A 475 -22.65 17.22 -6.38
N TYR A 476 -21.54 16.86 -5.70
CA TYR A 476 -21.28 15.50 -5.20
C TYR A 476 -21.43 15.36 -3.69
N GLN A 477 -22.13 16.29 -3.06
CA GLN A 477 -22.40 16.23 -1.62
C GLN A 477 -23.14 14.93 -1.28
N GLY A 478 -22.72 14.27 -0.20
CA GLY A 478 -23.25 12.95 0.18
C GLY A 478 -22.69 11.76 -0.61
N MET A 479 -21.91 11.99 -1.66
CA MET A 479 -21.25 10.90 -2.38
C MET A 479 -20.13 10.27 -1.54
N ASP A 480 -20.15 8.95 -1.43
CA ASP A 480 -19.07 8.22 -0.75
C ASP A 480 -17.74 8.43 -1.51
N ARG A 481 -16.76 9.01 -0.81
CA ARG A 481 -15.41 9.22 -1.33
C ARG A 481 -14.71 7.92 -1.75
N ASP A 482 -15.11 6.77 -1.21
CA ASP A 482 -14.53 5.48 -1.55
C ASP A 482 -14.97 5.02 -2.96
N ARG A 483 -15.93 5.70 -3.59
CA ARG A 483 -16.29 5.48 -4.99
C ARG A 483 -15.20 5.91 -5.96
N VAL A 484 -14.44 6.96 -5.65
CA VAL A 484 -13.30 7.41 -6.47
C VAL A 484 -12.02 7.27 -5.66
N ARG A 485 -11.07 6.51 -6.18
CA ARG A 485 -9.80 6.21 -5.50
C ARG A 485 -8.63 6.59 -6.39
N LEU A 486 -7.69 7.38 -5.84
CA LEU A 486 -6.45 7.75 -6.50
C LEU A 486 -5.27 7.13 -5.77
N GLY A 487 -4.31 6.57 -6.52
CA GLY A 487 -3.14 5.98 -5.89
C GLY A 487 -2.05 5.56 -6.86
N THR A 488 -1.00 4.99 -6.31
CA THR A 488 -0.02 4.28 -7.12
C THR A 488 -0.47 2.84 -7.34
N ILE A 489 0.01 2.21 -8.41
CA ILE A 489 -0.25 0.79 -8.69
C ILE A 489 0.08 -0.08 -7.46
N HIS A 490 1.20 0.20 -6.78
CA HIS A 490 1.60 -0.51 -5.56
C HIS A 490 0.54 -0.42 -4.45
N SER A 491 -0.09 0.73 -4.29
CA SER A 491 -1.11 0.95 -3.26
C SER A 491 -2.46 0.31 -3.59
N ALA A 492 -2.65 -0.11 -4.84
CA ALA A 492 -3.85 -0.78 -5.30
C ALA A 492 -3.82 -2.31 -5.08
N LYS A 493 -2.66 -2.87 -4.71
CA LYS A 493 -2.57 -4.31 -4.41
C LYS A 493 -3.58 -4.71 -3.34
N GLY A 494 -4.26 -5.84 -3.54
CA GLY A 494 -5.36 -6.31 -2.68
C GLY A 494 -6.67 -5.55 -2.82
N ARG A 495 -6.77 -4.55 -3.71
CA ARG A 495 -8.00 -3.78 -3.96
C ARG A 495 -8.54 -4.06 -5.35
N GLU A 496 -9.76 -3.60 -5.60
CA GLU A 496 -10.42 -3.71 -6.91
C GLU A 496 -11.41 -2.55 -7.09
N ALA A 497 -11.76 -2.26 -8.34
CA ALA A 497 -12.80 -1.29 -8.71
C ALA A 497 -13.49 -1.73 -10.01
N ASP A 498 -14.70 -1.25 -10.24
CA ASP A 498 -15.44 -1.57 -11.46
C ASP A 498 -14.77 -0.93 -12.68
N HIS A 499 -14.30 0.30 -12.54
CA HIS A 499 -13.60 1.05 -13.57
C HIS A 499 -12.20 1.42 -13.11
N VAL A 500 -11.18 0.96 -13.85
CA VAL A 500 -9.78 1.25 -13.50
C VAL A 500 -9.09 1.98 -14.63
N PHE A 501 -8.46 3.09 -14.29
CA PHE A 501 -7.66 3.93 -15.16
C PHE A 501 -6.19 3.75 -14.77
N VAL A 502 -5.36 3.29 -15.69
CA VAL A 502 -3.93 3.05 -15.43
C VAL A 502 -3.08 3.98 -16.29
N ALA A 503 -2.31 4.85 -15.65
CA ALA A 503 -1.28 5.63 -16.33
C ALA A 503 -0.13 4.71 -16.74
N THR A 504 0.23 4.74 -18.02
CA THR A 504 1.25 3.87 -18.59
C THR A 504 2.62 4.52 -18.68
N ASP A 505 2.73 5.78 -18.24
CA ASP A 505 3.98 6.52 -18.21
C ASP A 505 5.00 5.88 -17.28
N LEU A 506 6.18 5.55 -17.80
CA LEU A 506 7.32 5.07 -17.04
C LEU A 506 8.03 6.23 -16.35
N THR A 507 8.60 5.99 -15.19
CA THR A 507 9.39 7.00 -14.49
C THR A 507 10.84 6.98 -14.99
N GLU A 508 11.56 8.10 -14.90
CA GLU A 508 12.98 8.19 -15.23
C GLU A 508 13.80 7.08 -14.55
N LYS A 509 13.49 6.79 -13.27
CA LYS A 509 14.15 5.72 -12.51
C LYS A 509 13.91 4.33 -13.13
N VAL A 510 12.71 4.05 -13.60
CA VAL A 510 12.38 2.77 -14.25
C VAL A 510 13.17 2.65 -15.56
N VAL A 511 13.24 3.70 -16.34
CA VAL A 511 14.01 3.74 -17.58
C VAL A 511 15.50 3.50 -17.33
N GLU A 512 16.06 4.14 -16.31
CA GLU A 512 17.45 3.90 -15.88
C GLU A 512 17.70 2.45 -15.46
N GLN A 513 16.76 1.84 -14.73
CA GLN A 513 16.86 0.43 -14.33
C GLN A 513 16.80 -0.52 -15.54
N ILE A 514 15.91 -0.25 -16.49
CA ILE A 514 15.82 -1.01 -17.74
C ILE A 514 17.16 -0.92 -18.49
N ALA A 515 17.72 0.29 -18.65
CA ALA A 515 18.99 0.51 -19.31
C ALA A 515 20.13 -0.27 -18.64
N ALA A 516 20.22 -0.24 -17.31
CA ALA A 516 21.24 -0.97 -16.56
C ALA A 516 21.13 -2.49 -16.73
N THR A 517 19.90 -3.03 -16.76
CA THR A 517 19.67 -4.46 -16.97
C THR A 517 20.11 -4.90 -18.37
N VAL A 518 19.74 -4.14 -19.39
CA VAL A 518 20.09 -4.42 -20.79
C VAL A 518 21.62 -4.38 -21.00
N GLU A 519 22.32 -3.42 -20.37
CA GLU A 519 23.79 -3.34 -20.39
C GLU A 519 24.46 -4.55 -19.75
N GLN A 520 23.95 -5.03 -18.60
CA GLN A 520 24.47 -6.23 -17.93
C GLN A 520 24.31 -7.49 -18.79
N GLU A 521 23.25 -7.57 -19.59
CA GLU A 521 23.03 -8.68 -20.53
C GLU A 521 23.87 -8.56 -21.82
N GLY A 522 24.70 -7.55 -21.96
CA GLY A 522 25.59 -7.34 -23.11
C GLY A 522 24.84 -6.98 -24.40
N ARG A 523 23.61 -6.50 -24.28
CA ARG A 523 22.83 -5.95 -25.39
C ARG A 523 23.17 -4.48 -25.58
N GLU A 524 23.24 -3.99 -26.84
CA GLU A 524 23.37 -2.56 -27.10
C GLU A 524 22.08 -1.85 -26.68
N VAL A 525 22.19 -0.94 -25.72
CA VAL A 525 21.09 -0.03 -25.39
C VAL A 525 21.00 0.96 -26.54
N PRO A 526 19.90 1.07 -27.26
CA PRO A 526 19.64 2.25 -28.09
C PRO A 526 19.72 3.44 -27.14
N GLY A 527 20.60 4.42 -27.45
CA GLY A 527 20.95 5.49 -26.52
C GLY A 527 19.74 6.05 -25.80
N VAL A 528 19.87 6.30 -24.51
CA VAL A 528 18.82 6.87 -23.63
C VAL A 528 18.23 8.16 -24.20
N ASP A 529 19.01 8.88 -25.02
CA ASP A 529 18.59 10.06 -25.79
C ASP A 529 17.63 9.75 -26.97
N THR A 530 17.37 8.48 -27.30
CA THR A 530 16.55 8.06 -28.45
C THR A 530 15.31 7.28 -28.09
N PHE A 531 14.81 7.37 -26.86
CA PHE A 531 13.43 7.01 -26.55
C PHE A 531 12.47 8.01 -27.22
N THR A 532 12.58 8.10 -28.52
CA THR A 532 11.59 8.81 -29.35
C THR A 532 10.43 7.87 -29.59
N LYS A 533 9.24 8.41 -29.47
CA LYS A 533 7.89 7.81 -29.59
C LYS A 533 7.62 6.86 -30.77
N HIS A 534 8.59 6.56 -31.61
CA HIS A 534 8.38 5.86 -32.89
C HIS A 534 9.48 4.87 -33.28
N THR A 535 10.34 4.44 -32.38
CA THR A 535 11.34 3.42 -32.71
C THR A 535 10.99 2.09 -32.05
N ASP A 536 10.57 1.12 -32.86
CA ASP A 536 10.74 -0.30 -32.54
C ASP A 536 12.24 -0.59 -32.28
N PRO A 537 12.59 -1.40 -31.28
CA PRO A 537 11.73 -2.22 -30.45
C PRO A 537 11.42 -1.57 -29.10
N VAL A 538 10.25 -1.87 -28.61
CA VAL A 538 9.84 -1.64 -27.23
C VAL A 538 11.01 -1.86 -26.27
N PRO A 539 11.37 -0.88 -25.42
CA PRO A 539 12.35 -1.12 -24.39
C PRO A 539 11.89 -2.32 -23.58
N THR A 540 12.72 -3.32 -23.46
CA THR A 540 12.40 -4.54 -22.73
C THR A 540 12.12 -4.16 -21.30
N LEU A 541 10.87 -4.11 -20.89
CA LEU A 541 10.52 -3.94 -19.49
C LEU A 541 11.16 -5.06 -18.68
N THR A 542 11.65 -4.73 -17.50
CA THR A 542 12.07 -5.78 -16.56
C THR A 542 10.83 -6.56 -16.10
N ASP A 543 11.01 -7.83 -15.74
CA ASP A 543 9.94 -8.68 -15.21
C ASP A 543 9.22 -8.03 -14.02
N ASN A 544 9.97 -7.34 -13.16
CA ASN A 544 9.38 -6.61 -12.03
C ASN A 544 8.43 -5.50 -12.47
N GLU A 545 8.77 -4.75 -13.54
CA GLU A 545 7.93 -3.68 -14.04
C GLU A 545 6.66 -4.23 -14.72
N ARG A 546 6.78 -5.35 -15.44
CA ARG A 546 5.63 -6.07 -16.00
C ARG A 546 4.65 -6.52 -14.92
N ARG A 547 5.16 -7.07 -13.81
CA ARG A 547 4.34 -7.43 -12.65
C ARG A 547 3.63 -6.21 -12.04
N VAL A 548 4.29 -5.06 -11.97
CA VAL A 548 3.66 -3.82 -11.49
C VAL A 548 2.46 -3.46 -12.36
N PHE A 549 2.62 -3.42 -13.69
CA PHE A 549 1.51 -3.10 -14.59
C PHE A 549 0.42 -4.17 -14.59
N TYR A 550 0.78 -5.45 -14.53
CA TYR A 550 -0.17 -6.53 -14.33
C TYR A 550 -1.06 -6.29 -13.10
N VAL A 551 -0.45 -5.93 -11.96
CA VAL A 551 -1.21 -5.61 -10.75
C VAL A 551 -2.16 -4.44 -11.02
N GLY A 552 -1.72 -3.36 -11.65
CA GLY A 552 -2.58 -2.22 -11.96
C GLY A 552 -3.78 -2.60 -12.82
N MET A 553 -3.52 -3.24 -13.94
CA MET A 553 -4.54 -3.64 -14.91
C MET A 553 -5.51 -4.69 -14.34
N SER A 554 -5.00 -5.64 -13.56
CA SER A 554 -5.81 -6.70 -12.95
C SER A 554 -6.74 -6.22 -11.82
N ARG A 555 -6.80 -4.93 -11.51
CA ARG A 555 -7.74 -4.36 -10.51
C ARG A 555 -9.14 -4.13 -11.09
N ALA A 556 -9.30 -4.15 -12.42
CA ALA A 556 -10.55 -3.81 -13.11
C ALA A 556 -11.54 -4.97 -13.12
N ARG A 557 -12.79 -4.70 -12.72
CA ARG A 557 -13.88 -5.68 -12.71
C ARG A 557 -14.76 -5.60 -13.96
N GLU A 558 -14.87 -4.42 -14.57
CA GLU A 558 -15.77 -4.16 -15.72
C GLU A 558 -15.07 -3.42 -16.87
N ARG A 559 -14.27 -2.41 -16.54
CA ARG A 559 -13.63 -1.54 -17.53
C ARG A 559 -12.19 -1.21 -17.15
N LEU A 560 -11.28 -1.41 -18.08
CA LEU A 560 -9.88 -0.99 -17.99
C LEU A 560 -9.62 0.13 -19.00
N VAL A 561 -9.09 1.25 -18.55
CA VAL A 561 -8.68 2.38 -19.39
C VAL A 561 -7.19 2.58 -19.23
N LEU A 562 -6.43 2.44 -20.31
CA LEU A 562 -5.00 2.69 -20.36
C LEU A 562 -4.77 4.13 -20.82
N LEU A 563 -4.04 4.91 -20.04
CA LEU A 563 -3.80 6.33 -20.26
C LEU A 563 -2.37 6.50 -20.74
N GLU A 564 -2.20 6.90 -21.99
CA GLU A 564 -0.88 7.12 -22.59
C GLU A 564 -0.48 8.58 -22.56
N ASP A 565 0.84 8.82 -22.43
CA ASP A 565 1.43 10.15 -22.56
C ASP A 565 0.78 11.22 -21.64
N LEU A 566 0.49 10.86 -20.39
CA LEU A 566 0.01 11.81 -19.39
C LEU A 566 1.10 12.85 -19.04
N VAL A 567 2.35 12.41 -19.03
CA VAL A 567 3.52 13.26 -18.79
C VAL A 567 4.22 13.48 -20.13
N ASP A 568 4.29 14.73 -20.59
CA ASP A 568 4.87 15.06 -21.89
C ASP A 568 6.34 14.61 -21.97
N GLY A 569 6.63 13.75 -22.95
CA GLY A 569 7.96 13.18 -23.17
C GLY A 569 8.35 11.99 -22.31
N ALA A 570 7.50 11.51 -21.41
CA ALA A 570 7.75 10.26 -20.69
C ALA A 570 7.63 9.05 -21.63
N PRO A 571 8.52 8.05 -21.52
CA PRO A 571 8.31 6.77 -22.21
C PRO A 571 7.12 6.03 -21.59
N ASN A 572 6.39 5.28 -22.41
CA ASN A 572 5.18 4.58 -22.00
C ASN A 572 5.32 3.07 -22.10
N LEU A 573 4.50 2.35 -21.34
CA LEU A 573 4.19 0.95 -21.61
C LEU A 573 3.64 0.85 -23.04
N PRO A 574 4.12 -0.08 -23.87
CA PRO A 574 3.69 -0.20 -25.26
C PRO A 574 2.27 -0.77 -25.38
N ILE A 575 1.28 0.10 -25.32
CA ILE A 575 -0.14 -0.26 -25.38
C ILE A 575 -0.53 -0.87 -26.72
N ASP A 576 0.04 -0.38 -27.82
CA ASP A 576 -0.29 -0.92 -29.15
C ASP A 576 -0.03 -2.43 -29.24
N VAL A 577 1.02 -2.90 -28.56
CA VAL A 577 1.31 -4.35 -28.47
C VAL A 577 0.26 -5.07 -27.65
N LEU A 578 -0.27 -4.43 -26.60
CA LEU A 578 -1.30 -5.03 -25.72
C LEU A 578 -2.70 -5.06 -26.34
N LEU A 579 -3.02 -4.10 -27.21
CA LEU A 579 -4.36 -3.96 -27.80
C LEU A 579 -4.47 -4.55 -29.20
N HIS A 580 -3.38 -4.69 -29.92
CA HIS A 580 -3.35 -5.21 -31.30
C HIS A 580 -2.80 -6.65 -31.34
N ASN A 581 -3.42 -7.55 -30.60
CA ASN A 581 -3.22 -8.95 -30.89
C ASN A 581 -3.75 -9.23 -32.31
N GLU A 582 -2.97 -9.92 -33.12
CA GLU A 582 -3.53 -10.62 -34.27
C GLU A 582 -4.69 -11.47 -33.74
N PRO A 583 -5.91 -11.33 -34.31
CA PRO A 583 -7.02 -12.10 -33.84
C PRO A 583 -6.63 -13.58 -33.88
N THR A 584 -6.87 -14.29 -32.82
CA THR A 584 -6.66 -15.74 -32.80
C THR A 584 -7.55 -16.37 -33.87
N ASP A 585 -7.22 -17.56 -34.36
CA ASP A 585 -8.07 -18.28 -35.30
C ASP A 585 -9.52 -18.39 -34.79
N ALA A 586 -9.71 -18.44 -33.45
CA ALA A 586 -11.03 -18.43 -32.81
C ALA A 586 -11.75 -17.06 -32.95
N ASP A 587 -11.04 -15.95 -32.81
CA ASP A 587 -11.62 -14.60 -33.00
C ASP A 587 -11.97 -14.36 -34.46
N LEU A 588 -11.19 -14.93 -35.41
CA LEU A 588 -11.48 -14.90 -36.84
C LEU A 588 -12.70 -15.76 -37.19
N GLU A 589 -12.86 -16.95 -36.56
CA GLU A 589 -14.03 -17.80 -36.76
C GLU A 589 -15.29 -17.12 -36.18
N GLU A 590 -15.22 -16.44 -35.05
CA GLU A 590 -16.34 -15.68 -34.45
C GLU A 590 -16.73 -14.48 -35.33
N LEU A 591 -15.76 -13.69 -35.79
CA LEU A 591 -15.99 -12.60 -36.75
C LEU A 591 -16.61 -13.07 -38.07
N LEU A 592 -16.18 -14.22 -38.57
CA LEU A 592 -16.75 -14.82 -39.78
C LEU A 592 -18.17 -15.35 -39.53
N ALA A 593 -18.42 -15.93 -38.34
CA ALA A 593 -19.77 -16.39 -37.96
C ALA A 593 -20.75 -15.22 -37.74
N GLU A 594 -20.30 -14.08 -37.22
CA GLU A 594 -21.10 -12.85 -37.14
C GLU A 594 -21.40 -12.24 -38.53
N ALA A 595 -20.41 -12.29 -39.43
CA ALA A 595 -20.57 -11.77 -40.80
C ALA A 595 -21.54 -12.63 -41.68
N GLU A 596 -21.72 -13.91 -41.34
CA GLU A 596 -22.66 -14.82 -42.02
C GLU A 596 -24.11 -14.74 -41.49
N GLN A 597 -24.37 -14.00 -40.40
CA GLN A 597 -25.74 -13.80 -39.93
C GLN A 597 -26.51 -12.87 -40.88
N PRO A 598 -27.66 -13.30 -41.40
CA PRO A 598 -28.45 -12.44 -42.28
C PRO A 598 -28.95 -11.23 -41.49
N LEU A 599 -28.74 -10.04 -42.07
CA LEU A 599 -29.28 -8.79 -41.55
C LEU A 599 -30.77 -8.94 -41.21
N PRO A 600 -31.25 -8.50 -40.04
CA PRO A 600 -32.67 -8.57 -39.74
C PRO A 600 -33.45 -7.80 -40.81
N ALA A 601 -34.43 -8.45 -41.39
CA ALA A 601 -35.30 -7.84 -42.40
C ALA A 601 -35.98 -6.60 -41.79
N GLN A 602 -35.80 -5.45 -42.47
CA GLN A 602 -36.45 -4.18 -42.11
C GLN A 602 -37.95 -4.26 -42.31
#